data_f12d26583d85ef7dd47ed675f40a5df1
#
_entry.id   f12d26583d85ef7dd47ed675f40a5df1
#
_cell.length_a   1.000
_cell.length_b   1.000
_cell.length_c   1.000
_cell.angle_alpha   90.00
_cell.angle_beta   90.00
_cell.angle_gamma   90.00
#
_symmetry.space_group_name_H-M   'P 1'
#
loop_
_entity.id
_entity.type
_entity.pdbx_description
1 polymer ?
#
loop_
_entity_poly.entity_id
_entity_poly.type
_entity_poly.pdbx_seq_one_letter_code
_entity_poly.pdbx_strand_id
1 'polypeptide(L)'
;MSFAAKLSNISTIASDKQEKNKHEDRKKQVKHEKFVSLTALYHDKVKRAVENAAKKGNNTKYMNFNKDDFKPNCYGLGYPVEFLRMWLNEMCNPESEYLPTNKETGEKESFDGIKFEAWNNGAFTVKFSW
;
A
#
# COMPACT_ATOMS: atom_id res chain seq x y z
N MET A 1 -29.26 11.01 38.79
CA MET A 1 -28.56 9.79 38.40
C MET A 1 -27.77 9.22 39.57
N SER A 2 -27.93 7.94 39.85
CA SER A 2 -27.12 7.27 40.88
C SER A 2 -25.66 7.12 40.40
N PHE A 3 -24.76 7.00 41.34
CA PHE A 3 -23.35 6.77 41.07
C PHE A 3 -23.14 5.47 40.25
N ALA A 4 -23.88 4.41 40.55
CA ALA A 4 -23.84 3.15 39.83
C ALA A 4 -24.29 3.29 38.37
N ALA A 5 -25.32 4.09 38.10
CA ALA A 5 -25.77 4.37 36.73
C ALA A 5 -24.72 5.14 35.94
N LYS A 6 -24.02 6.07 36.56
CA LYS A 6 -22.90 6.79 35.90
C LYS A 6 -21.74 5.86 35.55
N LEU A 7 -21.38 4.95 36.45
CA LEU A 7 -20.32 3.95 36.18
C LEU A 7 -20.71 3.00 35.05
N SER A 8 -21.97 2.57 35.03
CA SER A 8 -22.49 1.72 33.96
C SER A 8 -22.41 2.39 32.61
N ASN A 9 -22.79 3.69 32.51
CA ASN A 9 -22.69 4.45 31.26
C ASN A 9 -21.22 4.62 30.82
N ILE A 10 -20.32 4.91 31.73
CA ILE A 10 -18.89 5.04 31.43
C ILE A 10 -18.32 3.70 30.89
N SER A 11 -18.67 2.59 31.54
CA SER A 11 -18.22 1.26 31.11
C SER A 11 -18.74 0.89 29.73
N THR A 12 -20.00 1.20 29.40
CA THR A 12 -20.59 0.95 28.09
C THR A 12 -19.90 1.77 27.01
N ILE A 13 -19.67 3.06 27.24
CA ILE A 13 -18.97 3.94 26.30
C ILE A 13 -17.54 3.48 26.08
N ALA A 14 -16.82 3.08 27.10
CA ALA A 14 -15.45 2.59 27.02
C ALA A 14 -15.37 1.28 26.22
N SER A 15 -16.30 0.34 26.43
CA SER A 15 -16.39 -0.91 25.64
C SER A 15 -16.62 -0.64 24.17
N ASP A 16 -17.56 0.23 23.82
CA ASP A 16 -17.87 0.57 22.43
C ASP A 16 -16.65 1.18 21.72
N LYS A 17 -15.92 2.09 22.40
CA LYS A 17 -14.69 2.67 21.86
C LYS A 17 -13.60 1.63 21.64
N GLN A 18 -13.43 0.69 22.55
CA GLN A 18 -12.43 -0.37 22.43
C GLN A 18 -12.72 -1.30 21.24
N GLU A 19 -13.97 -1.67 21.00
CA GLU A 19 -14.35 -2.50 19.85
C GLU A 19 -14.08 -1.80 18.52
N LYS A 20 -14.43 -0.52 18.40
CA LYS A 20 -14.12 0.27 17.19
C LYS A 20 -12.63 0.37 16.94
N ASN A 21 -11.83 0.62 17.96
CA ASN A 21 -10.38 0.73 17.84
C ASN A 21 -9.75 -0.59 17.40
N LYS A 22 -10.19 -1.74 17.92
CA LYS A 22 -9.72 -3.06 17.51
C LYS A 22 -9.98 -3.32 16.02
N HIS A 23 -11.15 -2.94 15.52
CA HIS A 23 -11.52 -3.13 14.12
C HIS A 23 -10.67 -2.26 13.18
N GLU A 24 -10.46 -1.01 13.52
CA GLU A 24 -9.59 -0.09 12.78
C GLU A 24 -8.14 -0.53 12.82
N ASP A 25 -7.65 -1.00 13.96
CA ASP A 25 -6.28 -1.51 14.12
C ASP A 25 -6.04 -2.74 13.24
N ARG A 26 -7.00 -3.64 13.13
CA ARG A 26 -6.92 -4.81 12.23
C ARG A 26 -6.84 -4.40 10.77
N LYS A 27 -7.64 -3.44 10.33
CA LYS A 27 -7.59 -2.91 8.96
C LYS A 27 -6.23 -2.30 8.65
N LYS A 28 -5.70 -1.50 9.54
CA LYS A 28 -4.37 -0.89 9.42
C LYS A 28 -3.27 -1.95 9.37
N GLN A 29 -3.35 -2.95 10.23
CA GLN A 29 -2.38 -4.04 10.29
C GLN A 29 -2.37 -4.86 9.01
N VAL A 30 -3.52 -5.23 8.50
CA VAL A 30 -3.65 -6.00 7.25
C VAL A 30 -3.12 -5.21 6.07
N LYS A 31 -3.46 -3.93 5.97
CA LYS A 31 -2.95 -3.03 4.94
C LYS A 31 -1.42 -2.91 5.03
N HIS A 32 -0.89 -2.74 6.23
CA HIS A 32 0.55 -2.67 6.49
C HIS A 32 1.26 -3.95 6.04
N GLU A 33 0.80 -5.11 6.47
CA GLU A 33 1.38 -6.41 6.10
C GLU A 33 1.34 -6.62 4.59
N LYS A 34 0.25 -6.23 3.94
CA LYS A 34 0.09 -6.35 2.49
C LYS A 34 1.07 -5.44 1.73
N PHE A 35 1.22 -4.21 2.17
CA PHE A 35 2.19 -3.28 1.55
C PHE A 35 3.64 -3.77 1.74
N VAL A 36 3.97 -4.29 2.90
CA VAL A 36 5.30 -4.88 3.15
C VAL A 36 5.54 -6.07 2.19
N SER A 37 4.56 -6.95 2.04
CA SER A 37 4.64 -8.10 1.12
C SER A 37 4.79 -7.66 -0.33
N LEU A 38 3.99 -6.68 -0.78
CA LEU A 38 4.05 -6.17 -2.15
C LEU A 38 5.39 -5.50 -2.46
N THR A 39 5.92 -4.77 -1.51
CA THR A 39 7.24 -4.13 -1.65
C THR A 39 8.33 -5.20 -1.80
N ALA A 40 8.29 -6.25 -0.99
CA ALA A 40 9.24 -7.35 -1.08
C ALA A 40 9.14 -8.09 -2.43
N LEU A 41 7.92 -8.24 -2.98
CA LEU A 41 7.70 -8.95 -4.24
C LEU A 41 8.03 -8.12 -5.48
N TYR A 42 7.69 -6.85 -5.48
CA TYR A 42 7.62 -6.05 -6.72
C TYR A 42 8.55 -4.85 -6.78
N HIS A 43 8.98 -4.28 -5.68
CA HIS A 43 9.78 -3.05 -5.70
C HIS A 43 11.03 -3.21 -6.58
N ASP A 44 11.80 -4.26 -6.38
CA ASP A 44 13.03 -4.52 -7.14
C ASP A 44 12.71 -4.81 -8.61
N LYS A 45 11.65 -5.56 -8.89
CA LYS A 45 11.21 -5.86 -10.27
C LYS A 45 10.85 -4.59 -11.04
N VAL A 46 10.10 -3.69 -10.40
CA VAL A 46 9.72 -2.40 -11.02
C VAL A 46 10.97 -1.54 -11.24
N LYS A 47 11.82 -1.42 -10.24
CA LYS A 47 13.06 -0.66 -10.31
C LYS A 47 13.93 -1.10 -11.49
N ARG A 48 14.19 -2.41 -11.59
CA ARG A 48 15.01 -2.97 -12.68
C ARG A 48 14.37 -2.78 -14.04
N ALA A 49 13.07 -2.99 -14.16
CA ALA A 49 12.35 -2.83 -15.42
C ALA A 49 12.40 -1.39 -15.91
N VAL A 50 12.17 -0.42 -15.04
CA VAL A 50 12.22 1.01 -15.38
C VAL A 50 13.66 1.43 -15.72
N GLU A 51 14.65 1.02 -14.94
CA GLU A 51 16.05 1.32 -15.22
C GLU A 51 16.52 0.74 -16.54
N ASN A 52 16.15 -0.52 -16.86
CA ASN A 52 16.50 -1.15 -18.12
C ASN A 52 15.85 -0.46 -19.32
N ALA A 53 14.60 -0.04 -19.19
CA ALA A 53 13.91 0.73 -20.22
C ALA A 53 14.59 2.09 -20.46
N ALA A 54 14.98 2.78 -19.40
CA ALA A 54 15.69 4.04 -19.48
C ALA A 54 17.06 3.89 -20.15
N LYS A 55 17.80 2.82 -19.85
CA LYS A 55 19.09 2.51 -20.49
C LYS A 55 18.95 2.27 -21.99
N LYS A 56 17.79 1.81 -22.45
CA LYS A 56 17.48 1.64 -23.87
C LYS A 56 16.98 2.90 -24.56
N GLY A 57 16.91 4.01 -23.85
CA GLY A 57 16.42 5.28 -24.36
C GLY A 57 14.91 5.45 -24.28
N ASN A 58 14.19 4.55 -23.62
CA ASN A 58 12.74 4.65 -23.46
C ASN A 58 12.41 5.54 -22.25
N ASN A 59 11.26 6.19 -22.30
CA ASN A 59 10.72 7.01 -21.21
C ASN A 59 9.41 6.45 -20.66
N THR A 60 9.03 5.27 -21.09
CA THR A 60 7.84 4.55 -20.62
C THR A 60 8.13 3.06 -20.48
N LYS A 61 7.43 2.40 -19.57
CA LYS A 61 7.48 0.95 -19.39
C LYS A 61 6.13 0.43 -18.92
N TYR A 62 5.63 -0.59 -19.57
CA TYR A 62 4.42 -1.32 -19.18
C TYR A 62 4.81 -2.56 -18.39
N MET A 63 4.11 -2.80 -17.27
CA MET A 63 4.28 -4.00 -16.47
C MET A 63 2.93 -4.61 -16.13
N ASN A 64 2.90 -5.95 -16.06
CA ASN A 64 1.74 -6.70 -15.61
C ASN A 64 1.98 -7.21 -14.18
N PHE A 65 0.96 -7.10 -13.35
CA PHE A 65 0.97 -7.58 -11.96
C PHE A 65 -0.06 -8.68 -11.80
N ASN A 66 0.21 -9.63 -10.92
CA ASN A 66 -0.73 -10.68 -10.58
C ASN A 66 -1.86 -10.10 -9.71
N LYS A 67 -3.10 -10.21 -10.18
CA LYS A 67 -4.29 -9.75 -9.45
C LYS A 67 -4.41 -10.33 -8.05
N ASP A 68 -4.03 -11.59 -7.89
CA ASP A 68 -4.17 -12.29 -6.62
C ASP A 68 -3.32 -11.67 -5.51
N ASP A 69 -2.20 -11.04 -5.86
CA ASP A 69 -1.35 -10.34 -4.90
C ASP A 69 -1.96 -9.04 -4.38
N PHE A 70 -2.99 -8.53 -5.04
CA PHE A 70 -3.63 -7.24 -4.73
C PHE A 70 -5.07 -7.38 -4.26
N LYS A 71 -5.56 -8.60 -4.03
CA LYS A 71 -6.90 -8.79 -3.49
C LYS A 71 -7.01 -8.19 -2.11
N PRO A 72 -7.95 -7.27 -1.86
CA PRO A 72 -8.26 -6.85 -0.52
C PRO A 72 -8.85 -8.05 0.22
N ASN A 73 -8.56 -8.16 1.48
CA ASN A 73 -9.23 -9.14 2.30
C ASN A 73 -10.63 -8.66 2.67
N CYS A 74 -11.32 -9.47 3.47
CA CYS A 74 -12.71 -9.26 3.90
C CYS A 74 -12.97 -7.97 4.69
N TYR A 75 -11.99 -7.09 4.84
CA TYR A 75 -12.12 -5.84 5.62
C TYR A 75 -12.41 -4.60 4.76
N GLY A 76 -12.75 -4.75 3.50
CA GLY A 76 -13.23 -3.65 2.66
C GLY A 76 -12.18 -2.60 2.34
N LEU A 77 -10.96 -3.01 2.01
CA LEU A 77 -9.86 -2.10 1.65
C LEU A 77 -9.98 -1.53 0.21
N GLY A 78 -11.16 -1.68 -0.41
CA GLY A 78 -11.41 -1.21 -1.77
C GLY A 78 -11.24 -2.30 -2.83
N TYR A 79 -11.33 -1.92 -4.07
CA TYR A 79 -11.15 -2.83 -5.21
C TYR A 79 -9.67 -3.15 -5.41
N PRO A 80 -9.33 -4.35 -5.94
CA PRO A 80 -7.93 -4.76 -6.10
C PRO A 80 -7.06 -3.77 -6.89
N VAL A 81 -7.57 -3.18 -7.96
CA VAL A 81 -6.83 -2.19 -8.75
C VAL A 81 -6.58 -0.90 -7.96
N GLU A 82 -7.52 -0.50 -7.12
CA GLU A 82 -7.34 0.65 -6.23
C GLU A 82 -6.26 0.37 -5.18
N PHE A 83 -6.18 -0.85 -4.70
CA PHE A 83 -5.14 -1.25 -3.76
C PHE A 83 -3.74 -1.19 -4.41
N LEU A 84 -3.63 -1.60 -5.68
CA LEU A 84 -2.40 -1.45 -6.46
C LEU A 84 -2.00 0.03 -6.59
N ARG A 85 -2.96 0.91 -6.90
CA ARG A 85 -2.72 2.35 -6.98
C ARG A 85 -2.25 2.92 -5.64
N MET A 86 -2.84 2.50 -4.54
CA MET A 86 -2.42 2.91 -3.20
C MET A 86 -0.97 2.49 -2.91
N TRP A 87 -0.59 1.27 -3.24
CA TRP A 87 0.78 0.80 -3.09
C TRP A 87 1.76 1.58 -3.97
N LEU A 88 1.41 1.84 -5.23
CA LEU A 88 2.25 2.64 -6.13
C LEU A 88 2.43 4.06 -5.62
N ASN A 89 1.39 4.68 -5.05
CA ASN A 89 1.50 5.99 -4.41
C ASN A 89 2.50 5.97 -3.26
N GLU A 90 2.51 4.91 -2.45
CA GLU A 90 3.51 4.74 -1.39
C GLU A 90 4.92 4.60 -1.97
N MET A 91 5.10 3.84 -3.04
CA MET A 91 6.40 3.67 -3.68
C MET A 91 6.94 4.96 -4.32
N CYS A 92 6.05 5.86 -4.75
CA CYS A 92 6.41 7.16 -5.31
C CYS A 92 6.58 8.26 -4.25
N ASN A 93 6.26 7.97 -2.99
CA ASN A 93 6.40 8.93 -1.89
C ASN A 93 7.77 8.72 -1.21
N PRO A 94 8.71 9.69 -1.28
CA PRO A 94 10.03 9.53 -0.71
C PRO A 94 10.04 9.41 0.82
N GLU A 95 8.93 9.74 1.48
CA GLU A 95 8.79 9.65 2.94
C GLU A 95 8.06 8.39 3.39
N SER A 96 7.68 7.50 2.47
CA SER A 96 6.96 6.29 2.83
C SER A 96 7.80 5.35 3.70
N GLU A 97 7.17 4.81 4.75
CA GLU A 97 7.79 3.83 5.65
C GLU A 97 8.00 2.47 4.98
N TYR A 98 7.33 2.20 3.85
CA TYR A 98 7.39 0.93 3.12
C TYR A 98 8.56 0.83 2.15
N LEU A 99 9.25 1.92 1.88
CA LEU A 99 10.36 1.95 0.95
C LEU A 99 11.57 1.18 1.48
N PRO A 100 12.23 0.36 0.62
CA PRO A 100 13.51 -0.23 0.98
C PRO A 100 14.58 0.85 1.16
N THR A 101 15.54 0.57 2.02
CA THR A 101 16.70 1.44 2.20
C THR A 101 17.88 0.89 1.41
N ASN A 102 18.52 1.74 0.61
CA ASN A 102 19.76 1.39 -0.07
C ASN A 102 20.87 1.25 0.97
N LYS A 103 21.47 0.06 1.06
CA LYS A 103 22.50 -0.24 2.05
C LYS A 103 23.79 0.51 1.82
N GLU A 104 24.07 0.93 0.59
CA GLU A 104 25.28 1.66 0.24
C GLU A 104 25.18 3.15 0.55
N THR A 105 24.03 3.77 0.29
CA THR A 105 23.83 5.22 0.46
C THR A 105 23.05 5.59 1.72
N GLY A 106 22.33 4.63 2.32
CA GLY A 106 21.43 4.86 3.46
C GLY A 106 20.15 5.59 3.09
N GLU A 107 19.91 5.87 1.82
CA GLU A 107 18.72 6.54 1.31
C GLU A 107 17.60 5.56 0.99
N LYS A 108 16.34 6.02 1.12
CA LYS A 108 15.17 5.24 0.71
C LYS A 108 15.07 5.21 -0.81
N GLU A 109 14.76 4.03 -1.37
CA GLU A 109 14.62 3.83 -2.82
C GLU A 109 13.19 4.14 -3.28
N SER A 110 12.88 5.42 -3.41
CA SER A 110 11.58 5.91 -3.90
C SER A 110 11.55 5.97 -5.43
N PHE A 111 10.36 5.77 -6.01
CA PHE A 111 10.08 6.06 -7.42
C PHE A 111 9.62 7.50 -7.61
N ASP A 112 10.19 8.42 -6.85
CA ASP A 112 9.86 9.84 -6.89
C ASP A 112 10.06 10.41 -8.30
N GLY A 113 9.07 11.19 -8.76
CA GLY A 113 9.07 11.77 -10.10
C GLY A 113 8.53 10.85 -11.20
N ILE A 114 8.31 9.57 -10.93
CA ILE A 114 7.68 8.66 -11.88
C ILE A 114 6.17 8.83 -11.82
N LYS A 115 5.54 8.90 -13.00
CA LYS A 115 4.09 8.88 -13.16
C LYS A 115 3.64 7.46 -13.48
N PHE A 116 2.45 7.09 -13.03
CA PHE A 116 1.89 5.79 -13.34
C PHE A 116 0.40 5.86 -13.66
N GLU A 117 -0.05 4.93 -14.51
CA GLU A 117 -1.45 4.69 -14.81
C GLU A 117 -1.68 3.18 -14.67
N ALA A 118 -2.75 2.80 -13.98
CA ALA A 118 -3.08 1.41 -13.72
C ALA A 118 -4.45 1.04 -14.27
N TRP A 119 -4.53 -0.10 -14.93
CA TRP A 119 -5.75 -0.64 -15.53
C TRP A 119 -6.01 -2.06 -15.08
N ASN A 120 -7.29 -2.42 -14.98
CA ASN A 120 -7.73 -3.81 -14.85
C ASN A 120 -8.16 -4.31 -16.24
N ASN A 121 -7.31 -5.06 -16.88
CA ASN A 121 -7.40 -5.43 -18.27
C ASN A 121 -7.24 -6.95 -18.46
N GLY A 122 -7.91 -7.74 -17.60
CA GLY A 122 -7.67 -9.16 -17.48
C GLY A 122 -6.50 -9.48 -16.55
N ALA A 123 -5.38 -8.79 -16.68
CA ALA A 123 -4.31 -8.67 -15.67
C ALA A 123 -4.25 -7.22 -15.19
N PHE A 124 -3.56 -6.93 -14.11
CA PHE A 124 -3.29 -5.55 -13.69
C PHE A 124 -2.11 -5.04 -14.50
N THR A 125 -2.37 -4.10 -15.39
CA THR A 125 -1.36 -3.47 -16.23
C THR A 125 -1.07 -2.07 -15.72
N VAL A 126 0.20 -1.73 -15.55
CA VAL A 126 0.65 -0.40 -15.15
C VAL A 126 1.61 0.14 -16.19
N LYS A 127 1.35 1.38 -16.60
CA LYS A 127 2.28 2.16 -17.42
C LYS A 127 3.04 3.13 -16.53
N PHE A 128 4.33 2.96 -16.47
CA PHE A 128 5.25 3.90 -15.82
C PHE A 128 5.82 4.86 -16.85
N SER A 129 5.92 6.13 -16.49
CA SER A 129 6.52 7.15 -17.36
C SER A 129 7.38 8.13 -16.56
N TRP A 130 8.41 8.64 -17.19
CA TRP A 130 9.39 9.54 -16.56
C TRP A 130 9.99 10.56 -17.54
#